data_72260925441d072c98754b9f813f6928
#
_entry.id   72260925441d072c98754b9f813f6928
#
_cell.length_a   1.000
_cell.length_b   1.000
_cell.length_c   1.000
_cell.angle_alpha   90.00
_cell.angle_beta   90.00
_cell.angle_gamma   90.00
#
_symmetry.space_group_name_H-M   'P 1'
#
loop_
_entity.id
_entity.type
_entity.pdbx_description
1 polymer ?
#
loop_
_entity_poly.entity_id
_entity_poly.type
_entity_poly.pdbx_seq_one_letter_code
_entity_poly.pdbx_strand_id
1 'polypeptide(L)'
;MFFTAVLVCASLLGVSGPAYAADEASPIPKAWLDKKISVEEAEAAHPGINDDRAGRFPEAAKPFGFQSQAWEALKAAMQPGDELRTFASPAKSWEDLAGRAGIAVVRDGNPIKVLVTVMN
;
A
#
# COMPACT_ATOMS: atom_id res chain seq x y z
N MET A 1 -20.84 -19.51 -36.12
CA MET A 1 -20.55 -19.29 -35.62
C MET A 1 -20.17 -18.90 -34.68
N PHE A 2 -20.06 -19.09 -34.78
CA PHE A 2 -19.47 -18.75 -34.01
C PHE A 2 -18.98 -18.40 -33.27
N PHE A 3 -18.64 -18.52 -33.20
CA PHE A 3 -17.82 -18.24 -32.49
C PHE A 3 -17.39 -17.84 -31.86
N THR A 4 -17.32 -18.20 -32.19
CA THR A 4 -16.55 -17.86 -31.63
C THR A 4 -16.10 -17.41 -30.78
N ALA A 5 -16.15 -17.75 -31.23
CA ALA A 5 -15.45 -17.38 -30.56
C ALA A 5 -15.03 -16.98 -29.74
N VAL A 6 -15.11 -17.21 -30.08
CA VAL A 6 -14.47 -16.82 -29.43
C VAL A 6 -14.10 -16.54 -28.52
N LEU A 7 -14.03 -16.99 -28.81
CA LEU A 7 -13.40 -16.80 -28.12
C LEU A 7 -12.98 -16.42 -27.34
N VAL A 8 -13.01 -16.75 -27.69
CA VAL A 8 -12.27 -16.45 -27.08
C VAL A 8 -11.86 -16.02 -26.31
N CYS A 9 -11.79 -16.43 -26.65
CA CYS A 9 -11.08 -16.08 -26.06
C CYS A 9 -10.69 -15.64 -25.36
N ALA A 10 -10.75 -16.06 -25.63
CA ALA A 10 -10.04 -15.73 -25.08
C ALA A 10 -9.71 -15.31 -24.38
N SER A 11 -9.71 -15.78 -24.63
CA SER A 11 -9.02 -15.47 -24.07
C SER A 11 -8.64 -15.21 -23.34
N LEU A 12 -8.53 -15.76 -23.53
CA LEU A 12 -7.73 -15.60 -23.01
C LEU A 12 -7.27 -15.16 -22.52
N LEU A 13 -7.25 -15.55 -22.73
CA LEU A 13 -6.39 -15.14 -22.33
C LEU A 13 -6.01 -14.63 -21.70
N GLY A 14 -6.11 -14.88 -21.85
CA GLY A 14 -5.33 -14.50 -21.42
C GLY A 14 -5.14 -14.21 -20.77
N VAL A 15 -5.00 -14.62 -20.76
CA VAL A 15 -4.47 -14.45 -20.19
C VAL A 15 -3.96 -14.27 -19.65
N SER A 16 -3.69 -14.63 -19.79
CA SER A 16 -3.10 -14.58 -19.25
C SER A 16 -2.72 -14.10 -18.54
N GLY A 17 -2.60 -14.51 -18.71
CA GLY A 17 -1.67 -13.97 -17.95
C GLY A 17 -2.14 -13.31 -16.89
N PRO A 18 -2.69 -13.61 -16.37
CA PRO A 18 -3.27 -12.84 -15.39
C PRO A 18 -3.31 -13.32 -14.03
N ALA A 19 -3.21 -14.55 -13.72
CA ALA A 19 -3.34 -14.97 -12.35
C ALA A 19 -2.16 -14.51 -11.51
N TYR A 20 -0.98 -14.63 -12.02
CA TYR A 20 0.18 -14.16 -11.28
C TYR A 20 0.23 -12.63 -11.22
N ALA A 21 -0.46 -11.99 -12.13
CA ALA A 21 -0.56 -10.54 -12.06
C ALA A 21 -1.30 -10.11 -10.82
N ALA A 22 -2.20 -10.95 -10.30
CA ALA A 22 -2.86 -10.65 -9.05
C ALA A 22 -1.87 -10.64 -7.90
N ASP A 23 -0.86 -11.53 -7.92
CA ASP A 23 0.18 -11.51 -6.91
C ASP A 23 1.00 -10.23 -6.99
N GLU A 24 1.27 -9.77 -8.20
CA GLU A 24 1.99 -8.52 -8.39
C GLU A 24 1.18 -7.33 -7.92
N ALA A 25 -0.14 -7.41 -8.07
CA ALA A 25 -1.01 -6.35 -7.65
C ALA A 25 -1.17 -6.29 -6.14
N SER A 26 -0.75 -7.32 -5.42
CA SER A 26 -0.87 -7.38 -3.96
C SER A 26 0.53 -7.29 -3.36
N PRO A 27 0.99 -6.07 -3.05
CA PRO A 27 2.36 -5.87 -2.56
C PRO A 27 2.62 -6.49 -1.20
N ILE A 28 1.57 -6.82 -0.46
CA ILE A 28 1.70 -7.52 0.82
C ILE A 28 0.58 -8.55 0.90
N PRO A 29 0.75 -9.61 1.73
CA PRO A 29 -0.35 -10.55 1.97
C PRO A 29 -1.53 -9.84 2.63
N LYS A 30 -2.72 -10.20 2.19
CA LYS A 30 -3.94 -9.65 2.74
C LYS A 30 -4.06 -9.91 4.25
N ALA A 31 -3.49 -11.02 4.72
CA ALA A 31 -3.54 -11.37 6.13
C ALA A 31 -2.78 -10.40 7.03
N TRP A 32 -1.89 -9.58 6.45
CA TRP A 32 -1.15 -8.60 7.23
C TRP A 32 -1.97 -7.35 7.54
N LEU A 33 -3.11 -7.15 6.84
CA LEU A 33 -3.94 -5.98 7.09
C LEU A 33 -4.51 -6.00 8.49
N ASP A 34 -4.55 -4.83 9.12
CA ASP A 34 -5.03 -4.69 10.47
C ASP A 34 -6.27 -3.78 10.46
N LYS A 35 -6.21 -2.62 11.04
CA LYS A 35 -7.41 -1.81 11.24
C LYS A 35 -7.51 -0.70 10.20
N LYS A 36 -8.74 -0.29 9.92
CA LYS A 36 -9.05 0.82 9.04
C LYS A 36 -8.74 2.13 9.76
N ILE A 37 -8.13 3.06 9.02
CA ILE A 37 -7.85 4.40 9.55
C ILE A 37 -8.24 5.44 8.51
N SER A 38 -8.39 6.69 8.96
CA SER A 38 -8.62 7.80 8.06
C SER A 38 -7.29 8.43 7.66
N VAL A 39 -7.34 9.28 6.63
CA VAL A 39 -6.18 10.06 6.23
C VAL A 39 -5.71 10.92 7.40
N GLU A 40 -6.65 11.55 8.10
CA GLU A 40 -6.33 12.41 9.23
C GLU A 40 -5.66 11.63 10.36
N GLU A 41 -6.15 10.44 10.64
CA GLU A 41 -5.56 9.59 11.67
C GLU A 41 -4.14 9.17 11.29
N ALA A 42 -3.94 8.85 10.01
CA ALA A 42 -2.62 8.45 9.54
C ALA A 42 -1.63 9.60 9.69
N GLU A 43 -2.04 10.80 9.31
CA GLU A 43 -1.15 11.97 9.40
C GLU A 43 -0.87 12.35 10.85
N ALA A 44 -1.86 12.20 11.73
CA ALA A 44 -1.67 12.48 13.14
C ALA A 44 -0.72 11.49 13.80
N ALA A 45 -0.71 10.25 13.33
CA ALA A 45 0.18 9.22 13.86
C ALA A 45 1.62 9.37 13.35
N HIS A 46 1.81 10.13 12.27
CA HIS A 46 3.12 10.31 11.66
C HIS A 46 3.40 11.79 11.43
N PRO A 47 3.51 12.58 12.52
CA PRO A 47 3.80 14.01 12.38
C PRO A 47 5.21 14.18 11.84
N GLY A 48 5.44 15.30 11.18
CA GLY A 48 6.76 15.59 10.68
C GLY A 48 7.72 15.90 11.81
N ILE A 49 8.98 16.03 11.44
CA ILE A 49 10.05 16.40 12.36
C ILE A 49 9.91 17.91 12.65
N ASN A 50 10.02 18.25 13.92
CA ASN A 50 9.85 19.63 14.34
C ASN A 50 11.06 20.09 15.17
N ASP A 51 12.23 20.05 14.53
CA ASP A 51 13.48 20.47 15.15
C ASP A 51 14.33 21.17 14.08
N ASP A 52 15.64 21.31 14.34
CA ASP A 52 16.56 22.00 13.45
C ASP A 52 16.54 21.44 12.02
N ARG A 53 16.27 20.14 11.87
CA ARG A 53 16.26 19.52 10.56
C ARG A 53 15.11 20.04 9.69
N ALA A 54 14.01 20.46 10.31
CA ALA A 54 12.87 21.00 9.57
C ALA A 54 13.25 22.28 8.81
N GLY A 55 14.17 23.07 9.37
CA GLY A 55 14.61 24.30 8.72
C GLY A 55 15.49 24.03 7.51
N ARG A 56 16.28 22.95 7.54
CA ARG A 56 17.18 22.60 6.45
C ARG A 56 16.53 21.67 5.43
N PHE A 57 15.56 20.91 5.86
CA PHE A 57 14.86 19.93 5.02
C PHE A 57 13.36 20.13 5.19
N PRO A 58 12.75 21.06 4.41
CA PRO A 58 11.33 21.36 4.57
C PRO A 58 10.41 20.14 4.48
N GLU A 59 10.78 19.11 3.71
CA GLU A 59 9.98 17.91 3.61
C GLU A 59 9.86 17.19 4.95
N ALA A 60 10.87 17.32 5.80
CA ALA A 60 10.87 16.64 7.09
C ALA A 60 9.76 17.14 8.02
N ALA A 61 9.27 18.37 7.82
CA ALA A 61 8.22 18.95 8.65
C ALA A 61 6.81 18.50 8.23
N LYS A 62 6.69 17.90 7.07
CA LYS A 62 5.38 17.44 6.56
C LYS A 62 5.00 16.11 7.19
N PRO A 63 3.71 15.75 7.17
CA PRO A 63 3.32 14.42 7.64
C PRO A 63 4.15 13.35 6.94
N PHE A 64 4.56 12.34 7.70
CA PHE A 64 5.44 11.25 7.27
C PHE A 64 6.88 11.70 7.00
N GLY A 65 7.22 12.97 7.30
CA GLY A 65 8.58 13.45 7.24
C GLY A 65 9.25 13.20 5.90
N PHE A 66 10.39 12.50 5.92
CA PHE A 66 11.14 12.22 4.69
C PHE A 66 10.39 11.28 3.73
N GLN A 67 9.30 10.66 4.16
CA GLN A 67 8.46 9.85 3.30
C GLN A 67 7.24 10.62 2.81
N SER A 68 7.22 11.94 2.98
CA SER A 68 6.04 12.74 2.63
C SER A 68 5.66 12.62 1.16
N GLN A 69 6.64 12.55 0.25
CA GLN A 69 6.33 12.38 -1.17
C GLN A 69 5.67 11.04 -1.45
N ALA A 70 6.16 9.99 -0.81
CA ALA A 70 5.56 8.66 -0.97
C ALA A 70 4.14 8.64 -0.41
N TRP A 71 3.92 9.34 0.71
CA TRP A 71 2.59 9.46 1.32
C TRP A 71 1.64 10.21 0.39
N GLU A 72 2.09 11.33 -0.18
CA GLU A 72 1.24 12.08 -1.10
C GLU A 72 0.90 11.26 -2.34
N ALA A 73 1.86 10.49 -2.85
CA ALA A 73 1.61 9.63 -4.00
C ALA A 73 0.60 8.53 -3.64
N LEU A 74 0.69 8.00 -2.43
CA LEU A 74 -0.25 6.98 -1.97
C LEU A 74 -1.66 7.55 -1.89
N LYS A 75 -1.81 8.75 -1.31
CA LYS A 75 -3.12 9.41 -1.24
C LYS A 75 -3.67 9.68 -2.64
N ALA A 76 -2.81 10.14 -3.55
CA ALA A 76 -3.23 10.49 -4.89
C ALA A 76 -3.71 9.27 -5.68
N ALA A 77 -3.25 8.09 -5.31
CA ALA A 77 -3.65 6.84 -5.98
C ALA A 77 -5.01 6.34 -5.50
N MET A 78 -5.53 6.87 -4.39
CA MET A 78 -6.81 6.42 -3.85
C MET A 78 -7.96 6.85 -4.75
N GLN A 79 -8.93 5.96 -4.89
CA GLN A 79 -10.15 6.19 -5.64
C GLN A 79 -11.34 6.08 -4.71
N PRO A 80 -12.52 6.59 -5.11
CA PRO A 80 -13.72 6.46 -4.28
C PRO A 80 -13.94 5.01 -3.90
N GLY A 81 -14.21 4.77 -2.62
CA GLY A 81 -14.41 3.43 -2.11
C GLY A 81 -13.16 2.76 -1.57
N ASP A 82 -11.99 3.31 -1.85
CA ASP A 82 -10.76 2.76 -1.30
C ASP A 82 -10.67 3.06 0.20
N GLU A 83 -9.98 2.19 0.93
CA GLU A 83 -9.74 2.36 2.36
C GLU A 83 -8.25 2.44 2.64
N LEU A 84 -7.92 3.11 3.72
CA LEU A 84 -6.58 3.00 4.30
C LEU A 84 -6.64 2.04 5.47
N ARG A 85 -5.68 1.13 5.54
CA ARG A 85 -5.56 0.22 6.68
C ARG A 85 -4.10 0.14 7.09
N THR A 86 -3.89 -0.03 8.39
CA THR A 86 -2.55 -0.34 8.87
C THR A 86 -2.24 -1.79 8.53
N PHE A 87 -0.96 -2.11 8.45
CA PHE A 87 -0.55 -3.50 8.26
C PHE A 87 0.72 -3.77 9.06
N ALA A 88 0.93 -5.03 9.37
CA ALA A 88 2.16 -5.48 10.02
C ALA A 88 2.41 -6.92 9.62
N SER A 89 3.67 -7.24 9.38
CA SER A 89 4.06 -8.62 9.09
C SER A 89 3.99 -9.44 10.38
N PRO A 90 3.95 -10.79 10.28
CA PRO A 90 3.83 -11.65 11.46
C PRO A 90 5.02 -11.50 12.43
N ALA A 91 4.78 -11.83 13.68
CA ALA A 91 5.79 -11.74 14.74
C ALA A 91 7.09 -12.45 14.35
N LYS A 92 6.98 -13.60 13.70
CA LYS A 92 8.14 -14.37 13.28
C LYS A 92 9.06 -13.57 12.37
N SER A 93 8.48 -12.74 11.49
CA SER A 93 9.30 -11.94 10.58
C SER A 93 10.13 -10.92 11.35
N TRP A 94 9.58 -10.35 12.43
CA TRP A 94 10.32 -9.40 13.25
C TRP A 94 11.49 -10.07 13.97
N GLU A 95 11.28 -11.31 14.42
CA GLU A 95 12.34 -12.10 15.03
C GLU A 95 13.45 -12.40 14.03
N ASP A 96 13.09 -12.57 12.77
CA ASP A 96 14.04 -12.91 11.71
C ASP A 96 14.64 -11.67 11.05
N LEU A 97 14.44 -10.49 11.62
CA LEU A 97 14.93 -9.21 11.10
C LEU A 97 14.40 -8.93 9.69
N ALA A 98 13.16 -9.33 9.43
CA ALA A 98 12.49 -9.11 8.15
C ALA A 98 11.11 -8.52 8.36
N GLY A 99 10.88 -7.85 9.49
CA GLY A 99 9.59 -7.27 9.80
C GLY A 99 9.31 -6.01 9.02
N ARG A 100 8.04 -5.81 8.68
CA ARG A 100 7.58 -4.59 8.02
C ARG A 100 6.21 -4.21 8.55
N ALA A 101 5.99 -2.90 8.67
CA ALA A 101 4.69 -2.37 9.06
C ALA A 101 4.49 -1.04 8.38
N GLY A 102 3.26 -0.63 8.22
CA GLY A 102 2.95 0.64 7.60
C GLY A 102 1.48 0.79 7.30
N ILE A 103 1.20 1.43 6.16
CA ILE A 103 -0.15 1.76 5.75
C ILE A 103 -0.38 1.26 4.33
N ALA A 104 -1.56 0.73 4.07
CA ALA A 104 -1.92 0.20 2.76
C ALA A 104 -3.22 0.84 2.28
N VAL A 105 -3.28 1.09 0.97
CA VAL A 105 -4.55 1.40 0.31
C VAL A 105 -5.19 0.07 -0.06
N VAL A 106 -6.44 -0.11 0.33
CA VAL A 106 -7.17 -1.36 0.13
C VAL A 106 -8.36 -1.09 -0.79
N ARG A 107 -8.47 -1.90 -1.82
CA ARG A 107 -9.57 -1.82 -2.79
C ARG A 107 -10.21 -3.19 -2.89
N ASP A 108 -11.52 -3.25 -2.63
CA ASP A 108 -12.26 -4.51 -2.68
C ASP A 108 -11.63 -5.57 -1.78
N GLY A 109 -11.13 -5.14 -0.62
CA GLY A 109 -10.53 -6.04 0.35
C GLY A 109 -9.08 -6.42 0.08
N ASN A 110 -8.49 -5.91 -1.01
CA ASN A 110 -7.14 -6.29 -1.40
C ASN A 110 -6.18 -5.09 -1.28
N PRO A 111 -5.00 -5.29 -0.69
CA PRO A 111 -4.01 -4.23 -0.66
C PRO A 111 -3.47 -3.99 -2.06
N ILE A 112 -3.50 -2.75 -2.52
CA ILE A 112 -3.06 -2.41 -3.87
C ILE A 112 -1.82 -1.51 -3.89
N LYS A 113 -1.56 -0.81 -2.80
CA LYS A 113 -0.41 0.06 -2.70
C LYS A 113 -0.06 0.22 -1.23
N VAL A 114 1.22 0.23 -0.91
CA VAL A 114 1.64 0.31 0.49
C VAL A 114 2.72 1.36 0.67
N LEU A 115 2.78 1.86 1.90
CA LEU A 115 3.87 2.69 2.38
C LEU A 115 4.43 2.02 3.62
N VAL A 116 5.65 1.54 3.54
CA VAL A 116 6.32 0.90 4.68
C VAL A 116 6.91 1.99 5.55
N THR A 117 6.47 2.05 6.80
CA THR A 117 6.95 3.07 7.73
C THR A 117 7.90 2.51 8.79
N VAL A 118 7.89 1.20 9.02
CA VAL A 118 8.76 0.55 9.99
C VAL A 118 9.33 -0.72 9.39
N MET A 119 10.62 -0.89 9.54
CA MET A 119 11.33 -2.11 9.11
C MET A 119 12.36 -2.46 10.17
N ASN A 120 12.69 -3.75 10.30
CA ASN A 120 13.81 -4.13 11.14
C ASN A 120 14.75 -5.09 10.44
#